data_ad8e773cf8494d1995f177ad11e93c2f
#
_entry.id   ad8e773cf8494d1995f177ad11e93c2f
#
_cell.length_a   1.000
_cell.length_b   1.000
_cell.length_c   1.000
_cell.angle_alpha   90.00
_cell.angle_beta   90.00
_cell.angle_gamma   90.00
#
_symmetry.space_group_name_H-M   'P 1'
#
loop_
_entity.id
_entity.type
_entity.pdbx_description
1 polymer ?
#
loop_
_entity_poly.entity_id
_entity_poly.type
_entity_poly.pdbx_seq_one_letter_code
_entity_poly.pdbx_strand_id
1 'polypeptide(L)'
;MQVQVTGKHVDVGEALRSRVSDEISSSIGKYFDRDGGGADVVVSREGHSFRVDCAVTLATGQQLTTQGLGGDAHMAFDAAILRMQKRIRRYKNRLKDHHPQAMARQAETAAYYVLQAPDDRAAGA
;
A
#
# COMPACT_ATOMS: atom_id res chain seq x y z
N MET A 1 8.09 6.06 4.48
CA MET A 1 7.00 5.10 4.69
C MET A 1 7.45 4.00 5.61
N GLN A 2 6.66 3.70 6.60
CA GLN A 2 6.99 2.65 7.53
C GLN A 2 6.34 1.35 7.13
N VAL A 3 7.09 0.28 7.10
CA VAL A 3 6.59 -1.02 6.69
C VAL A 3 6.76 -2.00 7.82
N GLN A 4 5.68 -2.67 8.18
CA GLN A 4 5.69 -3.65 9.23
C GLN A 4 5.29 -5.00 8.66
N VAL A 5 6.05 -6.04 8.95
CA VAL A 5 5.77 -7.38 8.45
C VAL A 5 5.56 -8.30 9.64
N THR A 6 4.43 -8.98 9.64
CA THR A 6 4.06 -9.86 10.75
C THR A 6 3.69 -11.24 10.22
N GLY A 7 4.13 -12.27 10.91
CA GLY A 7 3.72 -13.62 10.58
C GLY A 7 2.66 -14.09 11.57
N LYS A 8 1.55 -14.61 11.05
CA LYS A 8 0.49 -15.10 11.89
C LYS A 8 0.54 -16.61 11.85
N HIS A 9 1.09 -17.20 12.88
CA HIS A 9 1.29 -18.65 12.97
C HIS A 9 2.24 -19.16 11.89
N VAL A 10 3.08 -18.29 11.35
CA VAL A 10 4.12 -18.69 10.44
C VAL A 10 5.33 -17.82 10.72
N ASP A 11 6.49 -18.34 10.41
CA ASP A 11 7.72 -17.58 10.59
C ASP A 11 7.96 -16.72 9.37
N VAL A 12 8.29 -15.48 9.59
CA VAL A 12 8.68 -14.59 8.51
C VAL A 12 10.19 -14.42 8.64
N GLY A 13 10.92 -14.98 7.69
CA GLY A 13 12.36 -14.90 7.73
C GLY A 13 12.88 -13.54 7.37
N GLU A 14 14.16 -13.36 7.60
CA GLU A 14 14.80 -12.08 7.33
C GLU A 14 14.76 -11.73 5.84
N ALA A 15 14.93 -12.75 4.99
CA ALA A 15 14.92 -12.51 3.56
C ALA A 15 13.57 -11.97 3.10
N LEU A 16 12.49 -12.52 3.63
CA LEU A 16 11.18 -12.05 3.25
C LEU A 16 10.91 -10.67 3.81
N ARG A 17 11.32 -10.42 5.04
CA ARG A 17 11.15 -9.10 5.63
C ARG A 17 11.86 -8.02 4.83
N SER A 18 13.11 -8.30 4.46
CA SER A 18 13.89 -7.36 3.66
C SER A 18 13.24 -7.14 2.31
N ARG A 19 12.81 -8.22 1.69
CA ARG A 19 12.20 -8.12 0.38
C ARG A 19 10.91 -7.31 0.42
N VAL A 20 10.07 -7.57 1.40
CA VAL A 20 8.82 -6.84 1.54
C VAL A 20 9.08 -5.36 1.75
N SER A 21 10.00 -5.06 2.64
CA SER A 21 10.32 -3.67 2.93
C SER A 21 10.87 -2.96 1.70
N ASP A 22 11.79 -3.59 0.99
CA ASP A 22 12.38 -3.00 -0.20
C ASP A 22 11.37 -2.84 -1.31
N GLU A 23 10.56 -3.88 -1.51
CA GLU A 23 9.60 -3.86 -2.60
C GLU A 23 8.52 -2.81 -2.37
N ILE A 24 8.03 -2.69 -1.16
CA ILE A 24 7.01 -1.71 -0.87
C ILE A 24 7.59 -0.30 -0.98
N SER A 25 8.79 -0.12 -0.48
CA SER A 25 9.43 1.19 -0.57
C SER A 25 9.65 1.61 -2.01
N SER A 26 10.06 0.69 -2.88
CA SER A 26 10.34 1.06 -4.26
C SER A 26 9.09 1.08 -5.13
N SER A 27 8.14 0.16 -4.90
CA SER A 27 6.97 0.06 -5.76
C SER A 27 5.87 1.01 -5.33
N ILE A 28 5.63 1.10 -4.05
CA ILE A 28 4.55 1.92 -3.54
C ILE A 28 5.06 3.25 -3.06
N GLY A 29 6.26 3.26 -2.54
CA GLY A 29 6.85 4.49 -2.06
C GLY A 29 6.95 5.56 -3.11
N LYS A 30 6.98 5.17 -4.38
CA LYS A 30 7.03 6.16 -5.45
C LYS A 30 5.76 6.99 -5.51
N TYR A 31 4.69 6.54 -4.88
CA TYR A 31 3.46 7.30 -4.82
C TYR A 31 3.42 8.17 -3.57
N PHE A 32 4.44 8.09 -2.73
CA PHE A 32 4.52 8.91 -1.53
C PHE A 32 5.84 9.65 -1.52
N ASP A 33 5.80 10.88 -1.13
CA ASP A 33 7.01 11.69 -1.21
C ASP A 33 7.83 11.55 0.00
N ARG A 34 7.55 11.03 1.03
CA ARG A 34 8.37 10.85 2.09
C ARG A 34 7.68 10.01 3.03
N ASP A 35 7.76 10.12 4.23
CA ASP A 35 7.22 9.24 5.13
C ASP A 35 5.79 9.41 5.32
N GLY A 36 5.05 9.66 4.37
CA GLY A 36 3.69 10.02 4.51
C GLY A 36 2.73 8.92 4.79
N GLY A 37 3.09 7.74 4.84
CA GLY A 37 2.15 6.69 5.11
C GLY A 37 2.80 5.49 5.73
N GLY A 38 2.04 4.43 5.83
CA GLY A 38 2.54 3.20 6.40
C GLY A 38 1.95 1.99 5.71
N ALA A 39 2.57 0.86 5.91
CA ALA A 39 2.09 -0.38 5.34
C ALA A 39 2.25 -1.50 6.35
N ASP A 40 1.20 -2.31 6.45
CA ASP A 40 1.24 -3.50 7.29
C ASP A 40 1.05 -4.70 6.40
N VAL A 41 1.94 -5.66 6.51
CA VAL A 41 1.89 -6.87 5.73
C VAL A 41 1.81 -8.04 6.69
N VAL A 42 0.75 -8.83 6.56
CA VAL A 42 0.55 -9.98 7.43
C VAL A 42 0.61 -11.24 6.58
N VAL A 43 1.48 -12.16 6.97
CA VAL A 43 1.67 -13.42 6.27
C VAL A 43 1.03 -14.52 7.09
N SER A 44 0.19 -15.33 6.47
CA SER A 44 -0.46 -16.43 7.16
C SER A 44 -0.58 -17.61 6.22
N ARG A 45 -1.04 -18.72 6.76
CA ARG A 45 -1.26 -19.91 5.94
C ARG A 45 -2.75 -20.11 5.78
N GLU A 46 -3.13 -20.52 4.59
CA GLU A 46 -4.53 -20.79 4.33
C GLU A 46 -4.58 -22.12 3.58
N GLY A 47 -4.85 -23.20 4.28
CA GLY A 47 -4.78 -24.52 3.68
C GLY A 47 -3.36 -24.84 3.28
N HIS A 48 -3.18 -25.20 2.02
CA HIS A 48 -1.85 -25.49 1.51
C HIS A 48 -1.19 -24.25 0.92
N SER A 49 -1.87 -23.14 0.95
CA SER A 49 -1.34 -21.92 0.36
C SER A 49 -0.89 -20.96 1.43
N PHE A 50 -0.14 -19.97 1.01
CA PHE A 50 0.19 -18.84 1.88
C PHE A 50 -0.67 -17.67 1.47
N ARG A 51 -1.02 -16.87 2.45
CA ARG A 51 -1.82 -15.69 2.23
C ARG A 51 -1.09 -14.48 2.76
N VAL A 52 -1.12 -13.41 2.00
CA VAL A 52 -0.54 -12.15 2.42
C VAL A 52 -1.63 -11.10 2.38
N ASP A 53 -1.82 -10.42 3.49
CA ASP A 53 -2.73 -9.29 3.57
C ASP A 53 -1.87 -8.03 3.63
N CYS A 54 -2.12 -7.13 2.72
CA CYS A 54 -1.35 -5.90 2.64
C CYS A 54 -2.29 -4.72 2.88
N ALA A 55 -1.97 -3.91 3.86
CA ALA A 55 -2.77 -2.73 4.18
C ALA A 55 -1.87 -1.52 4.10
N VAL A 56 -2.27 -0.55 3.30
CA VAL A 56 -1.50 0.68 3.15
C VAL A 56 -2.36 1.83 3.61
N THR A 57 -1.83 2.65 4.49
CA THR A 57 -2.53 3.83 4.97
C THR A 57 -1.93 5.04 4.27
N LEU A 58 -2.77 5.75 3.56
CA LEU A 58 -2.34 6.92 2.83
C LEU A 58 -2.25 8.11 3.76
N ALA A 59 -1.59 9.16 3.28
CA ALA A 59 -1.43 10.36 4.08
C ALA A 59 -2.76 11.00 4.45
N THR A 60 -3.78 10.79 3.64
CA THR A 60 -5.10 11.33 3.92
C THR A 60 -5.83 10.56 5.00
N GLY A 61 -5.29 9.44 5.43
CA GLY A 61 -5.97 8.57 6.38
C GLY A 61 -6.72 7.44 5.73
N GLN A 62 -6.87 7.47 4.42
CA GLN A 62 -7.54 6.41 3.69
C GLN A 62 -6.71 5.15 3.74
N GLN A 63 -7.33 4.03 4.04
CA GLN A 63 -6.63 2.77 4.08
C GLN A 63 -7.07 1.90 2.92
N LEU A 64 -6.11 1.32 2.23
CA LEU A 64 -6.37 0.41 1.12
C LEU A 64 -5.82 -0.94 1.51
N THR A 65 -6.60 -1.99 1.26
CA THR A 65 -6.15 -3.33 1.61
C THR A 65 -6.28 -4.25 0.40
N THR A 66 -5.33 -5.15 0.27
CA THR A 66 -5.39 -6.18 -0.76
C THR A 66 -4.89 -7.47 -0.17
N GLN A 67 -5.15 -8.56 -0.88
CA GLN A 67 -4.74 -9.88 -0.45
C GLN A 67 -4.11 -10.61 -1.62
N GLY A 68 -3.23 -11.53 -1.31
CA GLY A 68 -2.63 -12.38 -2.31
C GLY A 68 -2.47 -13.77 -1.77
N LEU A 69 -2.59 -14.75 -2.65
CA LEU A 69 -2.38 -16.16 -2.31
C LEU A 69 -1.30 -16.71 -3.21
N GLY A 70 -0.53 -17.63 -2.71
CA GLY A 70 0.52 -18.24 -3.49
C GLY A 70 1.01 -19.51 -2.85
N GLY A 71 1.82 -20.25 -3.59
CA GLY A 71 2.38 -21.48 -3.10
C GLY A 71 3.43 -21.26 -2.02
N ASP A 72 3.98 -20.08 -1.96
CA ASP A 72 4.86 -19.71 -0.86
C ASP A 72 4.62 -18.24 -0.54
N ALA A 73 5.27 -17.77 0.51
CA ALA A 73 5.01 -16.41 0.99
C ALA A 73 5.44 -15.35 0.00
N HIS A 74 6.50 -15.61 -0.76
CA HIS A 74 6.96 -14.64 -1.75
C HIS A 74 5.94 -14.49 -2.88
N MET A 75 5.37 -15.58 -3.34
CA MET A 75 4.37 -15.52 -4.39
C MET A 75 3.10 -14.86 -3.90
N ALA A 76 2.71 -15.15 -2.67
CA ALA A 76 1.54 -14.52 -2.09
C ALA A 76 1.74 -13.02 -1.96
N PHE A 77 2.94 -12.62 -1.57
CA PHE A 77 3.25 -11.19 -1.47
C PHE A 77 3.23 -10.53 -2.85
N ASP A 78 3.78 -11.21 -3.86
CA ASP A 78 3.77 -10.66 -5.21
C ASP A 78 2.34 -10.36 -5.67
N ALA A 79 1.44 -11.28 -5.41
CA ALA A 79 0.05 -11.09 -5.81
C ALA A 79 -0.57 -9.91 -5.07
N ALA A 80 -0.29 -9.80 -3.78
CA ALA A 80 -0.87 -8.73 -2.98
C ALA A 80 -0.34 -7.36 -3.38
N ILE A 81 0.97 -7.27 -3.62
CA ILE A 81 1.58 -5.99 -3.94
C ILE A 81 1.14 -5.51 -5.33
N LEU A 82 0.98 -6.43 -6.26
CA LEU A 82 0.53 -6.06 -7.59
C LEU A 82 -0.88 -5.48 -7.53
N ARG A 83 -1.74 -6.08 -6.73
CA ARG A 83 -3.09 -5.55 -6.55
C ARG A 83 -3.08 -4.22 -5.85
N MET A 84 -2.17 -4.05 -4.90
CA MET A 84 -2.09 -2.78 -4.18
C MET A 84 -1.64 -1.66 -5.11
N GLN A 85 -0.67 -1.94 -5.99
CA GLN A 85 -0.23 -0.94 -6.95
C GLN A 85 -1.36 -0.50 -7.85
N LYS A 86 -2.19 -1.43 -8.26
CA LYS A 86 -3.34 -1.10 -9.10
C LYS A 86 -4.38 -0.28 -8.34
N ARG A 87 -4.59 -0.61 -7.07
CA ARG A 87 -5.55 0.13 -6.27
C ARG A 87 -5.11 1.55 -6.03
N ILE A 88 -3.84 1.73 -5.76
CA ILE A 88 -3.31 3.08 -5.52
C ILE A 88 -3.41 3.91 -6.79
N ARG A 89 -3.06 3.31 -7.92
CA ARG A 89 -3.14 4.02 -9.18
C ARG A 89 -4.58 4.41 -9.50
N ARG A 90 -5.51 3.50 -9.23
CA ARG A 90 -6.92 3.77 -9.49
C ARG A 90 -7.45 4.84 -8.56
N TYR A 91 -7.03 4.82 -7.32
CA TYR A 91 -7.44 5.82 -6.35
C TYR A 91 -6.95 7.22 -6.79
N LYS A 92 -5.70 7.29 -7.20
CA LYS A 92 -5.13 8.53 -7.66
C LYS A 92 -5.86 9.05 -8.90
N ASN A 93 -6.14 8.17 -9.83
CA ASN A 93 -6.84 8.56 -11.04
C ASN A 93 -8.26 9.02 -10.77
N ARG A 94 -8.91 8.38 -9.81
CA ARG A 94 -10.26 8.78 -9.47
C ARG A 94 -10.29 10.18 -8.92
N LEU A 95 -9.30 10.55 -8.12
CA LEU A 95 -9.23 11.89 -7.61
C LEU A 95 -9.12 12.92 -8.72
N LYS A 96 -8.38 12.57 -9.78
CA LYS A 96 -8.21 13.48 -10.89
C LYS A 96 -9.40 13.48 -11.82
N ASP A 97 -9.93 12.32 -12.13
CA ASP A 97 -10.97 12.20 -13.15
C ASP A 97 -12.33 12.63 -12.68
N HIS A 98 -12.52 12.71 -11.40
CA HIS A 98 -13.82 12.99 -10.89
C HIS A 98 -14.22 14.43 -11.10
N HIS A 99 -13.29 15.32 -11.33
CA HIS A 99 -13.56 16.75 -11.37
C HIS A 99 -12.93 17.34 -12.61
N PRO A 100 -13.71 17.78 -13.55
CA PRO A 100 -13.18 18.48 -14.69
C PRO A 100 -12.90 19.89 -14.33
N GLN A 101 -12.07 20.54 -15.00
CA GLN A 101 -11.87 21.96 -14.87
C GLN A 101 -11.41 22.43 -13.50
N ALA A 102 -12.08 23.40 -12.98
CA ALA A 102 -11.68 24.04 -11.74
C ALA A 102 -11.53 23.04 -10.61
N MET A 103 -12.39 22.05 -10.62
CA MET A 103 -12.31 21.03 -9.60
C MET A 103 -11.14 20.10 -9.82
N ALA A 104 -10.65 20.03 -11.03
CA ALA A 104 -9.49 19.20 -11.31
C ALA A 104 -8.28 19.70 -10.57
N ARG A 105 -8.17 21.00 -10.40
CA ARG A 105 -7.06 21.56 -9.67
C ARG A 105 -7.10 21.14 -8.22
N GLN A 106 -8.30 21.13 -7.66
CA GLN A 106 -8.48 20.69 -6.31
C GLN A 106 -8.17 19.21 -6.19
N ALA A 107 -8.58 18.43 -7.16
CA ALA A 107 -8.31 17.00 -7.16
C ALA A 107 -6.82 16.76 -7.28
N GLU A 108 -6.15 17.55 -8.08
CA GLU A 108 -4.71 17.41 -8.22
C GLU A 108 -4.00 17.77 -6.93
N THR A 109 -4.48 18.78 -6.25
CA THR A 109 -3.92 19.15 -4.97
C THR A 109 -4.13 18.03 -3.96
N ALA A 110 -5.31 17.44 -3.98
CA ALA A 110 -5.59 16.33 -3.07
C ALA A 110 -4.71 15.13 -3.38
N ALA A 111 -4.52 14.84 -4.68
CA ALA A 111 -3.67 13.74 -5.07
C ALA A 111 -2.23 13.99 -4.66
N TYR A 112 -1.79 15.22 -4.84
CA TYR A 112 -0.45 15.59 -4.42
C TYR A 112 -0.30 15.41 -2.92
N TYR A 113 -1.31 15.80 -2.18
CA TYR A 113 -1.30 15.66 -0.74
C TYR A 113 -1.22 14.19 -0.33
N VAL A 114 -1.96 13.33 -1.01
CA VAL A 114 -1.90 11.90 -0.72
C VAL A 114 -0.50 11.37 -0.94
N LEU A 115 0.18 11.82 -1.99
CA LEU A 115 1.49 11.33 -2.31
C LEU A 115 2.60 11.91 -1.46
N GLN A 116 2.40 13.15 -1.00
CA GLN A 116 3.49 13.84 -0.35
C GLN A 116 3.26 14.12 1.11
N ALA A 117 2.07 14.17 1.56
CA ALA A 117 1.77 14.59 2.90
C ALA A 117 2.27 13.60 3.88
N PRO A 118 2.84 14.04 4.87
CA PRO A 118 3.42 13.19 5.77
C PRO A 118 2.34 12.67 6.62
N ASP A 119 2.10 12.71 7.44
CA ASP A 119 1.27 12.09 8.18
C ASP A 119 0.15 12.75 8.52
N ASP A 120 -0.19 13.27 8.35
CA ASP A 120 -1.18 13.89 8.71
C ASP A 120 -2.34 13.64 8.58
N ARG A 121 -2.72 13.39 8.81
CA ARG A 121 -3.73 13.08 8.81
C ARG A 121 -4.63 13.77 8.52
N ALA A 122 -4.76 14.09 8.62
CA ALA A 122 -5.49 14.77 8.49
C ALA A 122 -6.38 14.89 7.76
N ALA A 123 -6.32 14.81 7.47
CA ALA A 123 -6.90 14.96 6.84
C ALA A 123 -7.91 14.73 6.50
N GLY A 124 -8.06 14.55 6.35
CA GLY A 124 -8.81 14.17 5.99
C GLY A 124 -9.77 14.25 5.90
N ALA A 125 -9.69 14.32 6.18
CA ALA A 125 -10.57 14.26 6.27
C ALA A 125 -11.09 14.36 5.59
#